data_2c329721c3213b9f97ececae9e8389a0
#
_entry.id   2c329721c3213b9f97ececae9e8389a0
#
_cell.length_a   1.000
_cell.length_b   1.000
_cell.length_c   1.000
_cell.angle_alpha   90.00
_cell.angle_beta   90.00
_cell.angle_gamma   90.00
#
_symmetry.space_group_name_H-M   'P 1'
#
loop_
_entity.id
_entity.type
_entity.pdbx_description
1 polymer ?
#
loop_
_entity_poly.entity_id
_entity_poly.type
_entity_poly.pdbx_seq_one_letter_code
_entity_poly.pdbx_strand_id
1 'polypeptide(L)'
;MAFVHRRAFVTASAAFALPPSFASAQAPVANNRGWGMLTRADRDAAYNNNAVVSDGEQITERWGAASARIRSQRPQHIDLPYGRGDRNKWDLFPGDNPNAPCLVYIHGGYWQARNRELYSCFAEPVLARGWSAALPGYTLAPDATLTQIVQEVRDALDWLAAQGSAHGISGPVILSGWSAGGHLTAMALDHPSVRAGLAISGIYELGPIRDTYLNERLKLTDKEVAALSPLRLPGVGKPLAITYGTAELPALVRNSREYHANRARSHAPGPLIPVPRANHYTIMEELRSPNGILARTVMRLMEDSA
;
A
#
# COMPACT_ATOMS: atom_id res chain seq x y z
N MET A 1 42.50 56.40 59.17
CA MET A 1 41.52 56.95 58.21
C MET A 1 41.27 55.88 57.13
N ALA A 2 40.15 55.13 57.24
CA ALA A 2 39.79 54.09 56.36
C ALA A 2 38.44 54.46 55.68
N PHE A 3 38.47 54.60 54.35
CA PHE A 3 37.28 54.85 53.52
C PHE A 3 36.60 53.54 53.18
N VAL A 4 35.37 53.33 53.64
CA VAL A 4 34.51 52.22 53.32
C VAL A 4 33.66 52.61 52.10
N HIS A 5 33.90 51.92 50.92
CA HIS A 5 33.05 52.04 49.77
C HIS A 5 31.88 51.03 49.86
N ARG A 6 30.63 51.51 49.98
CA ARG A 6 29.42 50.75 49.89
C ARG A 6 29.12 50.53 48.37
N ARG A 7 29.15 49.27 47.89
CA ARG A 7 28.61 48.90 46.61
C ARG A 7 27.10 48.59 46.74
N ALA A 8 26.30 49.33 46.00
CA ALA A 8 24.88 49.06 45.83
C ALA A 8 24.68 47.91 44.82
N PHE A 9 23.98 46.86 45.25
CA PHE A 9 23.51 45.80 44.37
C PHE A 9 22.19 46.25 43.76
N VAL A 10 22.18 46.39 42.41
CA VAL A 10 20.96 46.57 41.63
C VAL A 10 20.50 45.17 41.24
N THR A 11 19.40 44.71 41.80
CA THR A 11 18.70 43.48 41.38
C THR A 11 17.84 43.77 40.17
N ALA A 12 18.27 43.32 39.01
CA ALA A 12 17.44 43.35 37.80
C ALA A 12 16.50 42.12 37.82
N SER A 13 15.21 42.37 38.01
CA SER A 13 14.18 41.34 37.82
C SER A 13 13.94 41.12 36.33
N ALA A 14 14.40 39.97 35.82
CA ALA A 14 14.07 39.52 34.46
C ALA A 14 12.64 38.94 34.47
N ALA A 15 11.72 39.62 33.84
CA ALA A 15 10.39 39.09 33.54
C ALA A 15 10.51 38.07 32.42
N PHE A 16 10.33 36.78 32.72
CA PHE A 16 10.18 35.73 31.74
C PHE A 16 8.82 35.89 31.03
N ALA A 17 8.81 36.38 29.83
CA ALA A 17 7.65 36.33 28.95
C ALA A 17 7.43 34.87 28.53
N LEU A 18 6.29 34.29 28.88
CA LEU A 18 5.86 32.99 28.36
C LEU A 18 5.70 33.07 26.83
N PRO A 19 6.20 32.06 26.08
CA PRO A 19 5.98 32.03 24.63
C PRO A 19 4.49 31.90 24.31
N PRO A 20 4.02 32.49 23.18
CA PRO A 20 2.62 32.40 22.81
C PRO A 20 2.24 30.93 22.63
N SER A 21 1.13 30.52 23.28
CA SER A 21 0.48 29.22 23.03
C SER A 21 0.27 29.06 21.56
N PHE A 22 0.99 28.11 20.94
CA PHE A 22 0.65 27.63 19.62
C PHE A 22 -0.70 26.92 19.73
N ALA A 23 -1.76 27.63 19.37
CA ALA A 23 -3.06 27.00 19.14
C ALA A 23 -2.82 25.89 18.12
N SER A 24 -3.06 24.65 18.53
CA SER A 24 -3.05 23.49 17.67
C SER A 24 -4.02 23.77 16.51
N ALA A 25 -3.50 24.20 15.36
CA ALA A 25 -4.27 24.28 14.15
C ALA A 25 -4.66 22.83 13.81
N GLN A 26 -5.90 22.46 14.13
CA GLN A 26 -6.51 21.25 13.59
C GLN A 26 -6.36 21.35 12.08
N ALA A 27 -5.53 20.46 11.52
CA ALA A 27 -5.45 20.32 10.06
C ALA A 27 -6.89 20.12 9.56
N PRO A 28 -7.30 20.84 8.51
CA PRO A 28 -8.66 20.71 8.01
C PRO A 28 -8.87 19.25 7.63
N VAL A 29 -9.87 18.61 8.27
CA VAL A 29 -10.45 17.37 7.77
C VAL A 29 -10.71 17.64 6.31
N ALA A 30 -10.13 16.84 5.42
CA ALA A 30 -10.21 17.03 3.98
C ALA A 30 -11.65 17.31 3.59
N ASN A 31 -11.90 18.53 3.18
CA ASN A 31 -13.23 19.04 3.01
C ASN A 31 -13.73 18.49 1.67
N ASN A 32 -14.43 17.36 1.69
CA ASN A 32 -15.09 16.74 0.54
C ASN A 32 -16.19 17.63 -0.09
N ARG A 33 -16.31 18.89 0.34
CA ARG A 33 -17.28 19.84 -0.23
C ARG A 33 -17.13 20.03 -1.74
N GLY A 34 -15.90 19.94 -2.26
CA GLY A 34 -15.65 19.96 -3.70
C GLY A 34 -16.09 18.71 -4.44
N TRP A 35 -15.99 17.52 -3.82
CA TRP A 35 -16.37 16.25 -4.45
C TRP A 35 -17.85 16.18 -4.75
N GLY A 36 -18.71 16.56 -3.81
CA GLY A 36 -20.17 16.58 -3.99
C GLY A 36 -20.67 17.56 -5.07
N MET A 37 -19.84 18.54 -5.45
CA MET A 37 -20.18 19.51 -6.51
C MET A 37 -19.74 19.05 -7.92
N LEU A 38 -18.93 18.00 -8.02
CA LEU A 38 -18.50 17.45 -9.31
C LEU A 38 -19.67 16.75 -10.02
N THR A 39 -19.69 16.84 -11.35
CA THR A 39 -20.59 16.02 -12.15
C THR A 39 -20.23 14.54 -12.05
N ARG A 40 -21.13 13.65 -12.46
CA ARG A 40 -20.83 12.21 -12.53
C ARG A 40 -19.63 11.96 -13.44
N ALA A 41 -19.57 12.62 -14.60
CA ALA A 41 -18.47 12.47 -15.56
C ALA A 41 -17.11 12.92 -14.96
N ASP A 42 -17.08 14.02 -14.20
CA ASP A 42 -15.86 14.46 -13.53
C ASP A 42 -15.40 13.47 -12.45
N ARG A 43 -16.35 12.90 -11.69
CA ARG A 43 -16.05 11.87 -10.69
C ARG A 43 -15.51 10.60 -11.34
N ASP A 44 -16.11 10.16 -12.43
CA ASP A 44 -15.67 9.01 -13.20
C ASP A 44 -14.26 9.24 -13.77
N ALA A 45 -13.98 10.41 -14.33
CA ALA A 45 -12.67 10.79 -14.85
C ALA A 45 -11.58 10.81 -13.76
N ALA A 46 -11.92 11.19 -12.52
CA ALA A 46 -10.98 11.27 -11.40
C ALA A 46 -10.35 9.91 -11.02
N TYR A 47 -10.95 8.79 -11.45
CA TYR A 47 -10.47 7.43 -11.19
C TYR A 47 -10.28 6.60 -12.47
N ASN A 48 -10.37 7.20 -13.65
CA ASN A 48 -10.17 6.48 -14.92
C ASN A 48 -8.71 6.56 -15.40
N ASN A 49 -7.84 5.74 -14.81
CA ASN A 49 -6.43 5.66 -15.19
C ASN A 49 -6.22 5.25 -16.66
N ASN A 50 -7.11 4.39 -17.21
CA ASN A 50 -6.98 3.94 -18.59
C ASN A 50 -7.21 5.06 -19.61
N ALA A 51 -8.00 6.07 -19.26
CA ALA A 51 -8.22 7.22 -20.14
C ALA A 51 -7.01 8.16 -20.22
N VAL A 52 -6.14 8.18 -19.19
CA VAL A 52 -5.00 9.13 -19.13
C VAL A 52 -3.65 8.47 -19.41
N VAL A 53 -3.58 7.14 -19.40
CA VAL A 53 -2.35 6.38 -19.70
C VAL A 53 -2.59 5.55 -20.96
N SER A 54 -2.29 6.13 -22.11
CA SER A 54 -2.60 5.54 -23.43
C SER A 54 -1.86 4.23 -23.72
N ASP A 55 -0.71 3.98 -23.10
CA ASP A 55 0.11 2.78 -23.25
C ASP A 55 -0.04 1.77 -22.10
N GLY A 56 -1.02 1.99 -21.20
CA GLY A 56 -1.25 1.16 -20.01
C GLY A 56 -1.51 -0.32 -20.35
N GLU A 57 -2.23 -0.60 -21.43
CA GLU A 57 -2.48 -1.97 -21.91
C GLU A 57 -1.20 -2.63 -22.38
N GLN A 58 -0.42 -1.95 -23.22
CA GLN A 58 0.87 -2.45 -23.72
C GLN A 58 1.87 -2.71 -22.57
N ILE A 59 1.88 -1.85 -21.56
CA ILE A 59 2.68 -2.08 -20.35
C ILE A 59 2.23 -3.39 -19.66
N THR A 60 0.93 -3.58 -19.51
CA THR A 60 0.39 -4.79 -18.86
C THR A 60 0.68 -6.05 -19.67
N GLU A 61 0.61 -6.00 -21.00
CA GLU A 61 0.97 -7.10 -21.87
C GLU A 61 2.45 -7.50 -21.70
N ARG A 62 3.36 -6.52 -21.61
CA ARG A 62 4.78 -6.80 -21.33
C ARG A 62 4.98 -7.46 -19.95
N TRP A 63 4.22 -7.06 -18.94
CA TRP A 63 4.25 -7.73 -17.63
C TRP A 63 3.73 -9.16 -17.75
N GLY A 64 2.63 -9.37 -18.47
CA GLY A 64 2.07 -10.70 -18.72
C GLY A 64 3.05 -11.65 -19.40
N ALA A 65 3.73 -11.19 -20.44
CA ALA A 65 4.74 -11.98 -21.14
C ALA A 65 5.94 -12.34 -20.23
N ALA A 66 6.43 -11.38 -19.44
CA ALA A 66 7.49 -11.63 -18.45
C ALA A 66 7.02 -12.57 -17.34
N SER A 67 5.78 -12.42 -16.88
CA SER A 67 5.18 -13.28 -15.85
C SER A 67 4.99 -14.72 -16.33
N ALA A 68 4.53 -14.92 -17.58
CA ALA A 68 4.41 -16.26 -18.17
C ALA A 68 5.75 -16.99 -18.18
N ARG A 69 6.84 -16.27 -18.49
CA ARG A 69 8.20 -16.84 -18.49
C ARG A 69 8.63 -17.31 -17.11
N ILE A 70 8.46 -16.50 -16.05
CA ILE A 70 8.86 -16.90 -14.69
C ILE A 70 7.99 -18.04 -14.15
N ARG A 71 6.68 -18.03 -14.47
CA ARG A 71 5.75 -19.08 -14.07
C ARG A 71 6.11 -20.43 -14.69
N SER A 72 6.47 -20.45 -15.99
CA SER A 72 6.85 -21.69 -16.69
C SER A 72 8.11 -22.36 -16.13
N GLN A 73 8.95 -21.64 -15.42
CA GLN A 73 10.16 -22.17 -14.80
C GLN A 73 9.90 -22.85 -13.44
N ARG A 74 8.70 -22.71 -12.87
CA ARG A 74 8.35 -23.19 -11.52
C ARG A 74 6.95 -23.83 -11.46
N PRO A 75 6.63 -24.80 -12.31
CA PRO A 75 5.27 -25.31 -12.45
C PRO A 75 4.73 -25.99 -11.19
N GLN A 76 5.61 -26.49 -10.30
CA GLN A 76 5.23 -27.18 -9.06
C GLN A 76 4.80 -26.22 -7.94
N HIS A 77 4.98 -24.92 -8.11
CA HIS A 77 4.71 -23.90 -7.08
C HIS A 77 3.66 -22.88 -7.50
N ILE A 78 2.99 -23.10 -8.63
CA ILE A 78 1.94 -22.21 -9.13
C ILE A 78 0.56 -22.86 -8.98
N ASP A 79 -0.48 -22.01 -8.98
CA ASP A 79 -1.89 -22.42 -8.91
C ASP A 79 -2.24 -23.24 -7.64
N LEU A 80 -1.51 -23.04 -6.54
CA LEU A 80 -1.73 -23.76 -5.27
C LEU A 80 -2.98 -23.21 -4.56
N PRO A 81 -4.03 -24.01 -4.35
CA PRO A 81 -5.26 -23.52 -3.74
C PRO A 81 -5.07 -23.21 -2.25
N TYR A 82 -5.55 -22.05 -1.82
CA TYR A 82 -5.63 -21.67 -0.40
C TYR A 82 -7.09 -21.57 0.10
N GLY A 83 -8.05 -21.55 -0.81
CA GLY A 83 -9.47 -21.45 -0.53
C GLY A 83 -10.31 -22.21 -1.55
N ARG A 84 -11.64 -22.04 -1.47
CA ARG A 84 -12.60 -22.78 -2.32
C ARG A 84 -12.90 -22.12 -3.66
N GLY A 85 -12.64 -20.81 -3.79
CA GLY A 85 -12.89 -20.07 -5.01
C GLY A 85 -11.85 -20.40 -6.09
N ASP A 86 -12.25 -20.40 -7.34
CA ASP A 86 -11.36 -20.69 -8.48
C ASP A 86 -10.14 -19.76 -8.53
N ARG A 87 -10.28 -18.55 -8.00
CA ARG A 87 -9.21 -17.55 -7.94
C ARG A 87 -8.43 -17.57 -6.63
N ASN A 88 -8.86 -18.33 -5.62
CA ASN A 88 -8.19 -18.45 -4.32
C ASN A 88 -6.98 -19.38 -4.43
N LYS A 89 -5.97 -18.94 -5.17
CA LYS A 89 -4.74 -19.69 -5.45
C LYS A 89 -3.52 -18.82 -5.26
N TRP A 90 -2.43 -19.45 -4.90
CA TRP A 90 -1.09 -18.88 -4.82
C TRP A 90 -0.25 -19.22 -6.05
N ASP A 91 0.58 -18.28 -6.46
CA ASP A 91 1.83 -18.53 -7.16
C ASP A 91 2.97 -18.28 -6.18
N LEU A 92 3.74 -19.31 -5.87
CA LEU A 92 4.87 -19.24 -4.94
C LEU A 92 6.19 -19.31 -5.68
N PHE A 93 7.12 -18.49 -5.27
CA PHE A 93 8.48 -18.41 -5.80
C PHE A 93 9.47 -18.48 -4.64
N PRO A 94 9.77 -19.68 -4.11
CA PRO A 94 10.73 -19.83 -3.02
C PRO A 94 12.12 -19.42 -3.46
N GLY A 95 12.84 -18.74 -2.56
CA GLY A 95 14.27 -18.50 -2.66
C GLY A 95 15.08 -19.73 -2.24
N ASP A 96 16.41 -19.66 -2.36
CA ASP A 96 17.29 -20.78 -1.99
C ASP A 96 17.32 -21.04 -0.48
N ASN A 97 17.10 -20.01 0.34
CA ASN A 97 16.98 -20.11 1.79
C ASN A 97 15.52 -19.98 2.23
N PRO A 98 14.88 -21.04 2.76
CA PRO A 98 13.49 -20.98 3.20
C PRO A 98 13.19 -19.92 4.26
N ASN A 99 14.20 -19.54 5.06
CA ASN A 99 14.07 -18.53 6.11
C ASN A 99 14.32 -17.10 5.60
N ALA A 100 14.69 -16.94 4.31
CA ALA A 100 14.78 -15.61 3.71
C ALA A 100 13.43 -14.89 3.72
N PRO A 101 13.41 -13.55 3.79
CA PRO A 101 12.16 -12.80 3.72
C PRO A 101 11.33 -13.14 2.47
N CYS A 102 10.01 -13.01 2.59
CA CYS A 102 9.08 -13.22 1.49
C CYS A 102 8.35 -11.91 1.15
N LEU A 103 8.39 -11.50 -0.12
CA LEU A 103 7.51 -10.47 -0.63
C LEU A 103 6.17 -11.09 -1.03
N VAL A 104 5.10 -10.78 -0.31
CA VAL A 104 3.75 -11.07 -0.76
C VAL A 104 3.23 -9.90 -1.57
N TYR A 105 2.90 -10.13 -2.85
CA TYR A 105 2.45 -9.06 -3.76
C TYR A 105 1.01 -9.27 -4.23
N ILE A 106 0.14 -8.29 -3.95
CA ILE A 106 -1.30 -8.30 -4.28
C ILE A 106 -1.54 -7.42 -5.51
N HIS A 107 -2.18 -7.98 -6.53
CA HIS A 107 -2.47 -7.28 -7.77
C HIS A 107 -3.53 -6.18 -7.63
N GLY A 108 -3.51 -5.21 -8.55
CA GLY A 108 -4.53 -4.17 -8.70
C GLY A 108 -5.68 -4.58 -9.59
N GLY A 109 -6.45 -3.58 -10.07
CA GLY A 109 -7.58 -3.77 -10.99
C GLY A 109 -8.92 -3.40 -10.39
N TYR A 110 -8.98 -2.43 -9.48
CA TYR A 110 -10.19 -1.95 -8.82
C TYR A 110 -11.06 -3.06 -8.22
N TRP A 111 -10.45 -4.15 -7.73
CA TRP A 111 -11.11 -5.36 -7.16
C TRP A 111 -12.07 -6.07 -8.13
N GLN A 112 -12.08 -5.73 -9.40
CA GLN A 112 -13.04 -6.23 -10.41
C GLN A 112 -12.38 -6.64 -11.74
N ALA A 113 -11.07 -6.57 -11.83
CA ALA A 113 -10.33 -6.92 -13.04
C ALA A 113 -8.93 -7.45 -12.71
N ARG A 114 -8.26 -8.03 -13.70
CA ARG A 114 -6.90 -8.56 -13.65
C ARG A 114 -6.78 -9.85 -12.82
N ASN A 115 -5.58 -10.37 -12.70
CA ASN A 115 -5.29 -11.63 -12.01
C ASN A 115 -3.81 -11.67 -11.59
N ARG A 116 -3.43 -12.60 -10.68
CA ARG A 116 -2.06 -12.76 -10.19
C ARG A 116 -1.07 -13.15 -11.28
N GLU A 117 -1.54 -13.91 -12.29
CA GLU A 117 -0.74 -14.45 -13.38
C GLU A 117 -0.04 -13.36 -14.18
N LEU A 118 -0.65 -12.18 -14.29
CA LEU A 118 -0.09 -11.01 -14.99
C LEU A 118 1.07 -10.34 -14.24
N TYR A 119 1.26 -10.66 -12.97
CA TYR A 119 2.15 -9.89 -12.07
C TYR A 119 3.31 -10.70 -11.48
N SER A 120 3.47 -11.97 -11.86
CA SER A 120 4.56 -12.82 -11.35
C SER A 120 5.96 -12.27 -11.63
N CYS A 121 6.11 -11.43 -12.66
CA CYS A 121 7.38 -10.76 -12.96
C CYS A 121 7.87 -9.80 -11.85
N PHE A 122 7.00 -9.37 -10.95
CA PHE A 122 7.40 -8.57 -9.79
C PHE A 122 8.06 -9.38 -8.67
N ALA A 123 8.09 -10.70 -8.81
CA ALA A 123 8.92 -11.57 -7.97
C ALA A 123 10.43 -11.48 -8.32
N GLU A 124 10.77 -11.20 -9.59
CA GLU A 124 12.16 -11.27 -10.09
C GLU A 124 13.15 -10.42 -9.24
N PRO A 125 12.87 -9.17 -8.86
CA PRO A 125 13.82 -8.33 -8.13
C PRO A 125 14.18 -8.85 -6.73
N VAL A 126 13.22 -9.44 -6.03
CA VAL A 126 13.46 -9.98 -4.69
C VAL A 126 14.09 -11.37 -4.75
N LEU A 127 13.72 -12.19 -5.74
CA LEU A 127 14.38 -13.47 -6.02
C LEU A 127 15.86 -13.30 -6.35
N ALA A 128 16.23 -12.27 -7.13
CA ALA A 128 17.60 -11.94 -7.45
C ALA A 128 18.45 -11.57 -6.19
N ARG A 129 17.80 -11.32 -5.07
CA ARG A 129 18.41 -11.02 -3.76
C ARG A 129 18.28 -12.18 -2.77
N GLY A 130 17.91 -13.36 -3.25
CA GLY A 130 17.74 -14.56 -2.43
C GLY A 130 16.49 -14.60 -1.55
N TRP A 131 15.55 -13.65 -1.74
CA TRP A 131 14.27 -13.67 -1.05
C TRP A 131 13.29 -14.61 -1.74
N SER A 132 12.22 -14.94 -1.03
CA SER A 132 11.03 -15.56 -1.63
C SER A 132 10.05 -14.50 -2.11
N ALA A 133 9.15 -14.90 -3.03
CA ALA A 133 7.98 -14.10 -3.39
C ALA A 133 6.73 -14.99 -3.47
N ALA A 134 5.57 -14.39 -3.19
CA ALA A 134 4.29 -15.08 -3.23
C ALA A 134 3.19 -14.14 -3.72
N LEU A 135 2.36 -14.60 -4.65
CA LEU A 135 1.30 -13.80 -5.26
C LEU A 135 -0.05 -14.49 -5.08
N PRO A 136 -0.95 -13.96 -4.23
CA PRO A 136 -2.30 -14.48 -4.11
C PRO A 136 -3.20 -13.94 -5.22
N GLY A 137 -4.07 -14.81 -5.73
CA GLY A 137 -5.30 -14.40 -6.40
C GLY A 137 -6.40 -14.16 -5.38
N TYR A 138 -7.45 -13.47 -5.78
CA TYR A 138 -8.67 -13.28 -5.00
C TYR A 138 -9.88 -13.17 -5.93
N THR A 139 -11.08 -13.46 -5.42
CA THR A 139 -12.33 -13.35 -6.17
C THR A 139 -12.60 -11.89 -6.50
N LEU A 140 -13.11 -11.62 -7.68
CA LEU A 140 -13.39 -10.26 -8.15
C LEU A 140 -14.85 -9.89 -7.95
N ALA A 141 -15.13 -8.60 -7.81
CA ALA A 141 -16.48 -8.08 -7.92
C ALA A 141 -17.02 -8.26 -9.37
N PRO A 142 -18.30 -8.60 -9.57
CA PRO A 142 -19.36 -8.65 -8.56
C PRO A 142 -19.52 -10.03 -7.88
N ASP A 143 -18.65 -11.03 -8.18
CA ASP A 143 -18.78 -12.39 -7.66
C ASP A 143 -18.41 -12.48 -6.16
N ALA A 144 -17.68 -11.49 -5.66
CA ALA A 144 -17.44 -11.26 -4.25
C ALA A 144 -17.64 -9.80 -3.87
N THR A 145 -18.11 -9.54 -2.64
CA THR A 145 -18.12 -8.21 -2.03
C THR A 145 -16.71 -7.79 -1.64
N LEU A 146 -16.47 -6.49 -1.43
CA LEU A 146 -15.16 -6.03 -0.97
C LEU A 146 -14.80 -6.61 0.41
N THR A 147 -15.80 -6.82 1.28
CA THR A 147 -15.63 -7.49 2.56
C THR A 147 -15.06 -8.92 2.38
N GLN A 148 -15.63 -9.68 1.44
CA GLN A 148 -15.15 -11.03 1.13
C GLN A 148 -13.74 -11.02 0.53
N ILE A 149 -13.44 -10.09 -0.38
CA ILE A 149 -12.11 -9.94 -0.98
C ILE A 149 -11.05 -9.64 0.08
N VAL A 150 -11.32 -8.75 1.02
CA VAL A 150 -10.40 -8.47 2.14
C VAL A 150 -10.20 -9.71 3.00
N GLN A 151 -11.27 -10.49 3.27
CA GLN A 151 -11.14 -11.73 4.04
C GLN A 151 -10.33 -12.79 3.28
N GLU A 152 -10.54 -12.97 1.98
CA GLU A 152 -9.77 -13.91 1.15
C GLU A 152 -8.26 -13.61 1.18
N VAL A 153 -7.87 -12.33 1.18
CA VAL A 153 -6.45 -11.95 1.33
C VAL A 153 -5.92 -12.35 2.71
N ARG A 154 -6.71 -12.19 3.76
CA ARG A 154 -6.32 -12.63 5.11
C ARG A 154 -6.21 -14.15 5.20
N ASP A 155 -7.18 -14.88 4.64
CA ASP A 155 -7.16 -16.35 4.55
C ASP A 155 -5.93 -16.85 3.77
N ALA A 156 -5.56 -16.14 2.72
CA ALA A 156 -4.33 -16.44 1.96
C ALA A 156 -3.08 -16.27 2.85
N LEU A 157 -2.99 -15.22 3.66
CA LEU A 157 -1.88 -15.01 4.60
C LEU A 157 -1.86 -16.08 5.71
N ASP A 158 -3.03 -16.48 6.24
CA ASP A 158 -3.15 -17.58 7.19
C ASP A 158 -2.64 -18.89 6.58
N TRP A 159 -3.04 -19.19 5.35
CA TRP A 159 -2.56 -20.37 4.62
C TRP A 159 -1.04 -20.34 4.43
N LEU A 160 -0.48 -19.19 4.02
CA LEU A 160 0.97 -19.05 3.83
C LEU A 160 1.72 -19.25 5.15
N ALA A 161 1.21 -18.71 6.25
CA ALA A 161 1.78 -18.91 7.58
C ALA A 161 1.76 -20.37 8.03
N ALA A 162 0.71 -21.13 7.69
CA ALA A 162 0.53 -22.52 8.07
C ALA A 162 1.24 -23.51 7.14
N GLN A 163 1.28 -23.25 5.84
CA GLN A 163 1.72 -24.19 4.80
C GLN A 163 2.98 -23.74 4.05
N GLY A 164 3.39 -22.48 4.17
CA GLY A 164 4.51 -21.93 3.42
C GLY A 164 5.81 -22.70 3.57
N SER A 165 6.08 -23.23 4.77
CA SER A 165 7.28 -24.06 5.05
C SER A 165 7.36 -25.31 4.18
N ALA A 166 6.25 -25.97 3.91
CA ALA A 166 6.19 -27.14 3.02
C ALA A 166 6.51 -26.78 1.55
N HIS A 167 6.45 -25.49 1.22
CA HIS A 167 6.76 -24.95 -0.10
C HIS A 167 8.05 -24.12 -0.12
N GLY A 168 8.89 -24.21 0.91
CA GLY A 168 10.18 -23.52 0.98
C GLY A 168 10.07 -22.04 1.37
N ILE A 169 8.99 -21.61 2.01
CA ILE A 169 8.78 -20.21 2.47
C ILE A 169 8.45 -20.23 3.97
N SER A 170 9.41 -19.84 4.81
CA SER A 170 9.27 -19.76 6.28
C SER A 170 9.70 -18.42 6.85
N GLY A 171 10.26 -17.54 6.02
CA GLY A 171 10.78 -16.24 6.46
C GLY A 171 9.69 -15.20 6.72
N PRO A 172 10.06 -14.05 7.29
CA PRO A 172 9.14 -12.95 7.57
C PRO A 172 8.55 -12.35 6.29
N VAL A 173 7.28 -11.92 6.37
CA VAL A 173 6.52 -11.41 5.23
C VAL A 173 6.55 -9.89 5.18
N ILE A 174 6.95 -9.34 4.02
CA ILE A 174 6.64 -7.97 3.62
C ILE A 174 5.45 -8.01 2.67
N LEU A 175 4.35 -7.38 3.06
CA LEU A 175 3.13 -7.32 2.26
C LEU A 175 3.19 -6.12 1.31
N SER A 176 2.95 -6.33 0.03
CA SER A 176 2.90 -5.24 -0.95
C SER A 176 1.73 -5.41 -1.91
N GLY A 177 1.31 -4.31 -2.52
CA GLY A 177 0.31 -4.34 -3.54
C GLY A 177 0.17 -2.99 -4.24
N TRP A 178 -0.40 -3.03 -5.42
CA TRP A 178 -0.58 -1.88 -6.30
C TRP A 178 -2.06 -1.52 -6.47
N SER A 179 -2.40 -0.21 -6.41
CA SER A 179 -3.77 0.26 -6.66
C SER A 179 -4.77 -0.38 -5.68
N ALA A 180 -5.75 -1.14 -6.15
CA ALA A 180 -6.61 -1.97 -5.31
C ALA A 180 -5.81 -2.92 -4.40
N GLY A 181 -4.68 -3.47 -4.88
CA GLY A 181 -3.75 -4.25 -4.06
C GLY A 181 -3.08 -3.44 -2.96
N GLY A 182 -2.82 -2.15 -3.20
CA GLY A 182 -2.32 -1.21 -2.17
C GLY A 182 -3.35 -0.96 -1.05
N HIS A 183 -4.63 -0.90 -1.40
CA HIS A 183 -5.73 -0.92 -0.43
C HIS A 183 -5.73 -2.21 0.39
N LEU A 184 -5.70 -3.38 -0.28
CA LEU A 184 -5.69 -4.69 0.38
C LEU A 184 -4.47 -4.87 1.28
N THR A 185 -3.30 -4.33 0.88
CA THR A 185 -2.10 -4.26 1.72
C THR A 185 -2.37 -3.48 3.01
N ALA A 186 -3.02 -2.32 2.93
CA ALA A 186 -3.36 -1.53 4.10
C ALA A 186 -4.38 -2.22 5.01
N MET A 187 -5.37 -2.93 4.43
CA MET A 187 -6.42 -3.67 5.15
C MET A 187 -5.93 -4.95 5.81
N ALA A 188 -4.81 -5.52 5.36
CA ALA A 188 -4.23 -6.73 5.92
C ALA A 188 -2.90 -6.49 6.66
N LEU A 189 -2.49 -5.23 6.86
CA LEU A 189 -1.23 -4.89 7.51
C LEU A 189 -1.13 -5.38 8.95
N ASP A 190 -2.24 -5.41 9.67
CA ASP A 190 -2.33 -5.88 11.05
C ASP A 190 -2.18 -7.40 11.19
N HIS A 191 -2.26 -8.15 10.09
CA HIS A 191 -2.20 -9.61 10.11
C HIS A 191 -0.92 -10.11 10.81
N PRO A 192 -0.99 -11.11 11.73
CA PRO A 192 0.14 -11.55 12.55
C PRO A 192 1.39 -11.91 11.75
N SER A 193 1.24 -12.57 10.59
CA SER A 193 2.35 -13.00 9.74
C SER A 193 3.05 -11.84 9.00
N VAL A 194 2.41 -10.66 8.89
CA VAL A 194 2.96 -9.50 8.18
C VAL A 194 3.88 -8.71 9.09
N ARG A 195 5.11 -8.47 8.65
CA ARG A 195 6.12 -7.69 9.38
C ARG A 195 6.00 -6.20 9.09
N ALA A 196 5.91 -5.84 7.81
CA ALA A 196 5.78 -4.49 7.30
C ALA A 196 5.08 -4.48 5.95
N GLY A 197 4.77 -3.31 5.40
CA GLY A 197 4.07 -3.19 4.13
C GLY A 197 4.64 -2.12 3.18
N LEU A 198 4.43 -2.33 1.88
CA LEU A 198 4.63 -1.35 0.81
C LEU A 198 3.34 -1.20 0.01
N ALA A 199 2.61 -0.11 0.20
CA ALA A 199 1.38 0.17 -0.52
C ALA A 199 1.66 1.15 -1.68
N ILE A 200 1.46 0.67 -2.92
CA ILE A 200 1.82 1.40 -4.15
C ILE A 200 0.55 1.96 -4.77
N SER A 201 0.45 3.30 -4.85
CA SER A 201 -0.68 4.00 -5.50
C SER A 201 -2.05 3.52 -5.02
N GLY A 202 -2.18 3.27 -3.71
CA GLY A 202 -3.35 2.64 -3.12
C GLY A 202 -4.56 3.57 -3.02
N ILE A 203 -5.72 2.95 -2.79
CA ILE A 203 -6.98 3.63 -2.57
C ILE A 203 -7.35 3.46 -1.09
N TYR A 204 -7.41 4.56 -0.34
CA TYR A 204 -7.57 4.49 1.11
C TYR A 204 -8.88 5.12 1.60
N GLU A 205 -9.66 5.74 0.70
CA GLU A 205 -10.99 6.28 0.96
C GLU A 205 -11.96 5.79 -0.12
N LEU A 206 -12.95 5.00 0.26
CA LEU A 206 -13.89 4.32 -0.65
C LEU A 206 -15.13 5.15 -0.98
N GLY A 207 -15.43 6.19 -0.20
CA GLY A 207 -16.57 7.06 -0.45
C GLY A 207 -16.59 7.61 -1.88
N PRO A 208 -15.50 8.23 -2.37
CA PRO A 208 -15.42 8.69 -3.74
C PRO A 208 -15.57 7.58 -4.79
N ILE A 209 -15.04 6.37 -4.54
CA ILE A 209 -15.18 5.22 -5.47
C ILE A 209 -16.63 4.82 -5.64
N ARG A 210 -17.39 4.79 -4.55
CA ARG A 210 -18.82 4.49 -4.57
C ARG A 210 -19.61 5.43 -5.49
N ASP A 211 -19.17 6.66 -5.65
CA ASP A 211 -19.83 7.68 -6.45
C ASP A 211 -19.40 7.67 -7.92
N THR A 212 -18.65 6.65 -8.38
CA THR A 212 -18.18 6.49 -9.76
C THR A 212 -18.76 5.27 -10.46
N TYR A 213 -18.49 5.13 -11.78
CA TYR A 213 -18.84 3.95 -12.59
C TYR A 213 -18.31 2.63 -12.00
N LEU A 214 -17.25 2.67 -11.21
CA LEU A 214 -16.66 1.49 -10.58
C LEU A 214 -17.66 0.79 -9.64
N ASN A 215 -18.56 1.55 -9.05
CA ASN A 215 -19.54 1.02 -8.10
C ASN A 215 -20.64 0.17 -8.74
N GLU A 216 -20.81 0.22 -10.04
CA GLU A 216 -21.79 -0.62 -10.75
C GLU A 216 -21.51 -2.12 -10.52
N ARG A 217 -20.24 -2.50 -10.41
CA ARG A 217 -19.81 -3.86 -10.09
C ARG A 217 -19.48 -4.07 -8.62
N LEU A 218 -18.85 -3.08 -7.98
CA LEU A 218 -18.42 -3.18 -6.57
C LEU A 218 -19.60 -3.20 -5.60
N LYS A 219 -20.68 -2.47 -5.91
CA LYS A 219 -21.89 -2.36 -5.08
C LYS A 219 -21.59 -2.04 -3.61
N LEU A 220 -20.63 -1.12 -3.39
CA LEU A 220 -20.20 -0.72 -2.06
C LEU A 220 -21.36 -0.18 -1.22
N THR A 221 -21.52 -0.75 -0.05
CA THR A 221 -22.46 -0.30 0.97
C THR A 221 -21.86 0.79 1.85
N ASP A 222 -22.68 1.59 2.53
CA ASP A 222 -22.19 2.56 3.54
C ASP A 222 -21.39 1.86 4.64
N LYS A 223 -21.78 0.64 5.02
CA LYS A 223 -21.06 -0.18 5.99
C LYS A 223 -19.66 -0.54 5.49
N GLU A 224 -19.54 -0.97 4.24
CA GLU A 224 -18.23 -1.30 3.66
C GLU A 224 -17.37 -0.06 3.49
N VAL A 225 -17.92 1.05 3.03
CA VAL A 225 -17.19 2.33 2.96
C VAL A 225 -16.64 2.74 4.33
N ALA A 226 -17.43 2.57 5.40
CA ALA A 226 -16.99 2.90 6.75
C ALA A 226 -15.94 1.93 7.29
N ALA A 227 -16.11 0.62 7.06
CA ALA A 227 -15.29 -0.43 7.65
C ALA A 227 -14.04 -0.79 6.84
N LEU A 228 -14.02 -0.47 5.53
CA LEU A 228 -12.96 -0.86 4.61
C LEU A 228 -12.22 0.32 3.98
N SER A 229 -12.44 1.55 4.44
CA SER A 229 -11.59 2.69 4.08
C SER A 229 -10.45 2.83 5.08
N PRO A 230 -9.20 2.48 4.74
CA PRO A 230 -8.06 2.58 5.66
C PRO A 230 -7.90 3.98 6.28
N LEU A 231 -8.28 5.03 5.55
CA LEU A 231 -8.24 6.41 6.02
C LEU A 231 -9.18 6.69 7.20
N ARG A 232 -10.22 5.88 7.37
CA ARG A 232 -11.23 6.00 8.44
C ARG A 232 -10.94 5.12 9.65
N LEU A 233 -9.97 4.23 9.53
CA LEU A 233 -9.64 3.25 10.56
C LEU A 233 -8.48 3.73 11.45
N PRO A 234 -8.37 3.20 12.68
CA PRO A 234 -7.20 3.42 13.50
C PRO A 234 -5.92 2.99 12.77
N GLY A 235 -4.84 3.74 12.96
CA GLY A 235 -3.55 3.41 12.37
C GLY A 235 -2.98 2.11 12.94
N VAL A 236 -2.58 1.19 12.06
CA VAL A 236 -1.84 -0.02 12.44
C VAL A 236 -0.41 0.35 12.77
N GLY A 237 0.11 -0.09 13.92
CA GLY A 237 1.46 0.25 14.42
C GLY A 237 2.63 -0.38 13.66
N LYS A 238 2.39 -1.21 12.65
CA LYS A 238 3.45 -1.81 11.81
C LYS A 238 3.94 -0.83 10.75
N PRO A 239 5.22 -0.89 10.33
CA PRO A 239 5.75 -0.03 9.27
C PRO A 239 5.00 -0.23 7.95
N LEU A 240 4.61 0.89 7.32
CA LEU A 240 3.99 0.91 5.98
C LEU A 240 4.59 2.05 5.17
N ALA A 241 5.38 1.73 4.15
CA ALA A 241 5.74 2.69 3.13
C ALA A 241 4.56 2.92 2.19
N ILE A 242 4.20 4.18 1.97
CA ILE A 242 3.15 4.58 1.04
C ILE A 242 3.81 5.30 -0.13
N THR A 243 3.52 4.86 -1.36
CA THR A 243 4.13 5.42 -2.56
C THR A 243 3.09 5.83 -3.57
N TYR A 244 3.43 6.82 -4.40
CA TYR A 244 2.61 7.25 -5.52
C TYR A 244 3.47 7.88 -6.61
N GLY A 245 3.03 7.80 -7.86
CA GLY A 245 3.65 8.52 -8.97
C GLY A 245 3.21 9.98 -9.01
N THR A 246 4.15 10.92 -9.24
CA THR A 246 3.80 12.34 -9.25
C THR A 246 3.00 12.77 -10.49
N ALA A 247 2.91 11.92 -11.52
CA ALA A 247 2.09 12.12 -12.71
C ALA A 247 0.80 11.27 -12.71
N GLU A 248 0.39 10.73 -11.56
CA GLU A 248 -0.89 10.06 -11.40
C GLU A 248 -2.07 11.04 -11.33
N LEU A 249 -3.28 10.52 -11.49
CA LEU A 249 -4.51 11.28 -11.27
C LEU A 249 -4.50 11.94 -9.88
N PRO A 250 -4.90 13.21 -9.78
CA PRO A 250 -4.88 13.95 -8.51
C PRO A 250 -5.62 13.25 -7.36
N ALA A 251 -6.67 12.49 -7.67
CA ALA A 251 -7.41 11.72 -6.67
C ALA A 251 -6.55 10.64 -6.01
N LEU A 252 -5.70 9.93 -6.77
CA LEU A 252 -4.80 8.88 -6.25
C LEU A 252 -3.63 9.48 -5.47
N VAL A 253 -3.04 10.57 -5.99
CA VAL A 253 -2.00 11.32 -5.27
C VAL A 253 -2.52 11.79 -3.91
N ARG A 254 -3.73 12.36 -3.88
CA ARG A 254 -4.38 12.80 -2.65
C ARG A 254 -4.62 11.65 -1.68
N ASN A 255 -5.16 10.51 -2.13
CA ASN A 255 -5.37 9.33 -1.31
C ASN A 255 -4.09 8.91 -0.56
N SER A 256 -2.96 8.82 -1.26
CA SER A 256 -1.67 8.43 -0.68
C SER A 256 -1.17 9.44 0.35
N ARG A 257 -1.28 10.73 0.06
CA ARG A 257 -0.85 11.81 0.97
C ARG A 257 -1.70 11.88 2.23
N GLU A 258 -3.02 11.82 2.08
CA GLU A 258 -3.97 11.90 3.20
C GLU A 258 -3.83 10.69 4.12
N TYR A 259 -3.67 9.49 3.55
CA TYR A 259 -3.49 8.28 4.36
C TYR A 259 -2.15 8.30 5.12
N HIS A 260 -1.05 8.71 4.49
CA HIS A 260 0.22 8.88 5.18
C HIS A 260 0.09 9.92 6.32
N ALA A 261 -0.51 11.09 6.05
CA ALA A 261 -0.73 12.11 7.06
C ALA A 261 -1.60 11.61 8.24
N ASN A 262 -2.61 10.77 7.96
CA ASN A 262 -3.43 10.14 8.99
C ASN A 262 -2.61 9.17 9.86
N ARG A 263 -1.80 8.33 9.24
CA ARG A 263 -0.89 7.40 9.95
C ARG A 263 0.13 8.16 10.80
N ALA A 264 0.71 9.24 10.28
CA ALA A 264 1.66 10.08 11.02
C ALA A 264 1.03 10.72 12.27
N ARG A 265 -0.22 11.16 12.19
CA ARG A 265 -0.98 11.66 13.38
C ARG A 265 -1.19 10.58 14.44
N SER A 266 -1.26 9.33 14.04
CA SER A 266 -1.38 8.17 14.94
C SER A 266 -0.02 7.60 15.34
N HIS A 267 1.09 8.27 15.03
CA HIS A 267 2.46 7.81 15.27
C HIS A 267 2.77 6.42 14.63
N ALA A 268 2.02 6.02 13.62
CA ALA A 268 2.25 4.78 12.91
C ALA A 268 3.41 4.94 11.90
N PRO A 269 4.45 4.06 11.95
CA PRO A 269 5.69 4.25 11.21
C PRO A 269 5.54 3.99 9.70
N GLY A 270 6.43 4.61 8.91
CA GLY A 270 6.59 4.38 7.49
C GLY A 270 6.70 5.67 6.68
N PRO A 271 7.51 5.68 5.61
CA PRO A 271 7.72 6.85 4.77
C PRO A 271 6.60 7.07 3.75
N LEU A 272 6.47 8.33 3.29
CA LEU A 272 5.79 8.68 2.05
C LEU A 272 6.83 8.87 0.94
N ILE A 273 6.68 8.13 -0.16
CA ILE A 273 7.66 8.11 -1.25
C ILE A 273 7.00 8.55 -2.56
N PRO A 274 7.08 9.84 -2.94
CA PRO A 274 6.68 10.27 -4.26
C PRO A 274 7.71 9.80 -5.30
N VAL A 275 7.24 9.15 -6.36
CA VAL A 275 8.08 8.71 -7.48
C VAL A 275 7.99 9.74 -8.61
N PRO A 276 9.07 10.49 -8.89
CA PRO A 276 9.03 11.59 -9.86
C PRO A 276 8.65 11.11 -11.26
N ARG A 277 7.73 11.83 -11.91
CA ARG A 277 7.25 11.62 -13.29
C ARG A 277 6.59 10.25 -13.54
N ALA A 278 6.48 9.37 -12.57
CA ALA A 278 5.78 8.11 -12.74
C ALA A 278 4.27 8.34 -12.80
N ASN A 279 3.59 7.69 -13.72
CA ASN A 279 2.15 7.55 -13.75
C ASN A 279 1.72 6.25 -13.04
N HIS A 280 0.42 5.95 -13.04
CA HIS A 280 -0.14 4.78 -12.33
C HIS A 280 0.44 3.43 -12.77
N TYR A 281 0.92 3.30 -14.00
CA TYR A 281 1.53 2.08 -14.52
C TYR A 281 3.06 2.10 -14.41
N THR A 282 3.67 3.21 -14.83
CA THR A 282 5.14 3.30 -14.88
C THR A 282 5.79 3.29 -13.50
N ILE A 283 5.06 3.62 -12.44
CA ILE A 283 5.55 3.48 -11.06
C ILE A 283 5.96 2.03 -10.74
N MET A 284 5.32 1.05 -11.37
CA MET A 284 5.59 -0.36 -11.15
C MET A 284 6.94 -0.82 -11.71
N GLU A 285 7.52 -0.09 -12.67
CA GLU A 285 8.88 -0.36 -13.15
C GLU A 285 9.93 -0.11 -12.03
N GLU A 286 9.61 0.72 -11.06
CA GLU A 286 10.44 0.93 -9.86
C GLU A 286 10.42 -0.25 -8.87
N LEU A 287 9.37 -1.07 -8.90
CA LEU A 287 9.37 -2.36 -8.17
C LEU A 287 10.04 -3.44 -9.01
N ARG A 288 9.87 -3.42 -10.34
CA ARG A 288 10.41 -4.41 -11.25
C ARG A 288 11.92 -4.29 -11.44
N SER A 289 12.46 -3.08 -11.35
CA SER A 289 13.89 -2.84 -11.42
C SER A 289 14.57 -3.26 -10.10
N PRO A 290 15.61 -4.11 -10.13
CA PRO A 290 16.37 -4.49 -8.91
C PRO A 290 16.95 -3.28 -8.16
N ASN A 291 17.23 -2.19 -8.87
CA ASN A 291 17.75 -0.94 -8.32
C ASN A 291 16.68 0.17 -8.23
N GLY A 292 15.43 -0.13 -8.52
CA GLY A 292 14.33 0.82 -8.42
C GLY A 292 14.05 1.22 -6.97
N ILE A 293 13.47 2.40 -6.78
CA ILE A 293 13.23 2.94 -5.44
C ILE A 293 12.28 2.03 -4.64
N LEU A 294 11.28 1.42 -5.28
CA LEU A 294 10.33 0.54 -4.61
C LEU A 294 10.96 -0.79 -4.20
N ALA A 295 11.78 -1.38 -5.07
CA ALA A 295 12.53 -2.60 -4.72
C ALA A 295 13.47 -2.37 -3.54
N ARG A 296 14.21 -1.25 -3.52
CA ARG A 296 15.05 -0.87 -2.37
C ARG A 296 14.24 -0.60 -1.11
N THR A 297 13.04 -0.02 -1.25
CA THR A 297 12.16 0.22 -0.09
C THR A 297 11.71 -1.07 0.55
N VAL A 298 11.36 -2.10 -0.24
CA VAL A 298 11.03 -3.44 0.27
C VAL A 298 12.17 -3.99 1.15
N MET A 299 13.43 -3.87 0.68
CA MET A 299 14.61 -4.34 1.43
C MET A 299 14.76 -3.60 2.76
N ARG A 300 14.67 -2.26 2.73
CA ARG A 300 14.80 -1.42 3.94
C ARG A 300 13.71 -1.70 4.97
N LEU A 301 12.46 -1.89 4.52
CA LEU A 301 11.36 -2.24 5.43
C LEU A 301 11.65 -3.50 6.22
N MET A 302 12.38 -4.45 5.65
CA MET A 302 12.80 -5.65 6.35
C MET A 302 13.91 -5.37 7.36
N GLU A 303 14.94 -4.60 6.96
CA GLU A 303 16.07 -4.21 7.81
C GLU A 303 15.59 -3.40 9.03
N ASP A 304 14.73 -2.39 8.80
CA ASP A 304 14.19 -1.50 9.85
C ASP A 304 13.20 -2.21 10.80
N SER A 305 12.72 -3.41 10.43
CA SER A 305 11.76 -4.19 11.21
C SER A 305 12.40 -5.39 11.92
N ALA A 306 13.69 -5.64 11.70
CA ALA A 306 14.44 -6.74 12.34
C ALA A 306 14.82 -6.36 13.76
#